data_3ae93df1beffc2373c85a88e14a7c9bf
#
_entry.id   3ae93df1beffc2373c85a88e14a7c9bf
#
_cell.length_a   1.000
_cell.length_b   1.000
_cell.length_c   1.000
_cell.angle_alpha   90.00
_cell.angle_beta   90.00
_cell.angle_gamma   90.00
#
_symmetry.space_group_name_H-M   'P 1'
#
loop_
_entity.id
_entity.type
_entity.pdbx_description
1 polymer ?
#
loop_
_entity_poly.entity_id
_entity_poly.type
_entity_poly.pdbx_seq_one_letter_code
_entity_poly.pdbx_strand_id
1 'polypeptide(L)'
;MVITLNGENTFGLQDELHKLVAAFEQEHGDLALERIDCEESEFDQIQAALTSLPFLASKKMVVLRSPSTNKQFVEQAEQLLHDVPETTDVILVESKLDKRQAYYKFLKKETDFREFPELDLNGLANWLVGEAKRQKGELSQADARYLAERVGLNQQLLGNELEKLLLYDAKITRKTINLLTDAT
;
A
#
# COMPACT_ATOMS: atom_id res chain seq x y z
N MET A 1 2.38 12.22 -11.97
CA MET A 1 2.79 12.01 -10.54
C MET A 1 3.40 10.63 -10.39
N VAL A 2 4.49 10.49 -9.59
CA VAL A 2 5.11 9.18 -9.32
C VAL A 2 5.10 8.92 -7.81
N ILE A 3 4.51 7.79 -7.40
CA ILE A 3 4.43 7.34 -6.01
C ILE A 3 5.20 6.03 -5.89
N THR A 4 6.01 5.89 -4.86
CA THR A 4 6.68 4.63 -4.52
C THR A 4 6.12 4.10 -3.20
N LEU A 5 5.60 2.87 -3.22
CA LEU A 5 5.18 2.13 -2.05
C LEU A 5 6.23 1.03 -1.78
N ASN A 6 6.96 1.13 -0.66
CA ASN A 6 8.05 0.23 -0.35
C ASN A 6 7.94 -0.32 1.06
N GLY A 7 8.06 -1.63 1.22
CA GLY A 7 8.13 -2.24 2.54
C GLY A 7 7.68 -3.69 2.63
N GLU A 8 7.97 -4.30 3.77
CA GLU A 8 7.66 -5.70 4.08
C GLU A 8 6.24 -5.87 4.63
N ASN A 9 5.60 -4.79 5.10
CA ASN A 9 4.20 -4.82 5.54
C ASN A 9 3.27 -4.88 4.32
N THR A 10 3.07 -6.07 3.82
CA THR A 10 2.24 -6.33 2.63
C THR A 10 0.80 -5.85 2.83
N PHE A 11 0.22 -6.03 4.02
CA PHE A 11 -1.15 -5.57 4.30
C PHE A 11 -1.27 -4.05 4.16
N GLY A 12 -0.43 -3.28 4.85
CA GLY A 12 -0.46 -1.81 4.81
C GLY A 12 -0.17 -1.27 3.42
N LEU A 13 0.78 -1.88 2.71
CA LEU A 13 1.14 -1.51 1.35
C LEU A 13 -0.02 -1.75 0.36
N GLN A 14 -0.68 -2.91 0.44
CA GLN A 14 -1.82 -3.23 -0.42
C GLN A 14 -3.05 -2.36 -0.10
N ASP A 15 -3.31 -2.07 1.17
CA ASP A 15 -4.39 -1.17 1.57
C ASP A 15 -4.19 0.24 0.98
N GLU A 16 -2.97 0.76 1.03
CA GLU A 16 -2.63 2.05 0.40
C GLU A 16 -2.76 2.02 -1.12
N LEU A 17 -2.27 0.96 -1.77
CA LEU A 17 -2.41 0.77 -3.21
C LEU A 17 -3.89 0.75 -3.61
N HIS A 18 -4.73 0.00 -2.89
CA HIS A 18 -6.18 -0.05 -3.17
C HIS A 18 -6.84 1.31 -3.04
N LYS A 19 -6.48 2.11 -2.03
CA LYS A 19 -7.01 3.48 -1.87
C LYS A 19 -6.64 4.39 -3.03
N LEU A 20 -5.37 4.35 -3.45
CA LEU A 20 -4.89 5.16 -4.58
C LEU A 20 -5.57 4.76 -5.90
N VAL A 21 -5.70 3.47 -6.15
CA VAL A 21 -6.36 2.95 -7.34
C VAL A 21 -7.85 3.28 -7.33
N ALA A 22 -8.55 3.06 -6.22
CA ALA A 22 -9.98 3.36 -6.12
C ALA A 22 -10.29 4.85 -6.33
N ALA A 23 -9.46 5.74 -5.77
CA ALA A 23 -9.60 7.18 -5.99
C ALA A 23 -9.39 7.56 -7.47
N PHE A 24 -8.41 6.95 -8.13
CA PHE A 24 -8.16 7.16 -9.55
C PHE A 24 -9.31 6.63 -10.42
N GLU A 25 -9.79 5.42 -10.18
CA GLU A 25 -10.88 4.80 -10.93
C GLU A 25 -12.20 5.59 -10.78
N GLN A 26 -12.45 6.13 -9.60
CA GLN A 26 -13.61 6.98 -9.36
C GLN A 26 -13.60 8.25 -10.21
N GLU A 27 -12.43 8.82 -10.47
CA GLU A 27 -12.28 10.08 -11.24
C GLU A 27 -12.13 9.84 -12.74
N HIS A 28 -11.42 8.78 -13.15
CA HIS A 28 -10.99 8.56 -14.53
C HIS A 28 -11.53 7.27 -15.17
N GLY A 29 -12.18 6.40 -14.40
CA GLY A 29 -12.67 5.10 -14.86
C GLY A 29 -11.59 4.00 -14.82
N ASP A 30 -12.03 2.76 -14.93
CA ASP A 30 -11.21 1.55 -14.84
C ASP A 30 -10.39 1.27 -16.11
N LEU A 31 -10.84 1.74 -17.27
CA LEU A 31 -10.14 1.57 -18.55
C LEU A 31 -8.81 2.34 -18.63
N ALA A 32 -8.58 3.28 -17.73
CA ALA A 32 -7.36 4.09 -17.67
C ALA A 32 -6.29 3.50 -16.73
N LEU A 33 -6.53 2.33 -16.15
CA LEU A 33 -5.62 1.64 -15.24
C LEU A 33 -4.91 0.49 -15.93
N GLU A 34 -3.58 0.52 -15.89
CA GLU A 34 -2.70 -0.53 -16.39
C GLU A 34 -1.86 -1.11 -15.25
N ARG A 35 -1.82 -2.44 -15.12
CA ARG A 35 -1.02 -3.15 -14.12
C ARG A 35 -0.01 -4.04 -14.80
N ILE A 36 1.27 -3.91 -14.41
CA ILE A 36 2.37 -4.69 -14.95
C ILE A 36 3.13 -5.37 -13.81
N ASP A 37 3.26 -6.68 -13.90
CA ASP A 37 4.19 -7.44 -13.07
C ASP A 37 5.57 -7.46 -13.76
N CYS A 38 6.52 -6.73 -13.18
CA CYS A 38 7.84 -6.56 -13.78
C CYS A 38 8.73 -7.81 -13.64
N GLU A 39 8.35 -8.80 -12.82
CA GLU A 39 9.03 -10.11 -12.77
C GLU A 39 8.75 -10.94 -14.03
N GLU A 40 7.57 -10.77 -14.62
CA GLU A 40 7.11 -11.53 -15.78
C GLU A 40 7.15 -10.74 -17.09
N SER A 41 7.45 -9.44 -17.03
CA SER A 41 7.38 -8.54 -18.18
C SER A 41 8.75 -8.15 -18.72
N GLU A 42 8.84 -8.04 -20.05
CA GLU A 42 10.02 -7.51 -20.72
C GLU A 42 10.10 -5.98 -20.54
N PHE A 43 11.33 -5.46 -20.58
CA PHE A 43 11.58 -4.02 -20.42
C PHE A 43 10.78 -3.15 -21.38
N ASP A 44 10.67 -3.55 -22.65
CA ASP A 44 9.95 -2.82 -23.68
C ASP A 44 8.46 -2.64 -23.36
N GLN A 45 7.84 -3.61 -22.69
CA GLN A 45 6.46 -3.54 -22.22
C GLN A 45 6.32 -2.50 -21.09
N ILE A 46 7.27 -2.49 -20.14
CA ILE A 46 7.29 -1.52 -19.05
C ILE A 46 7.48 -0.12 -19.61
N GLN A 47 8.45 0.06 -20.52
CA GLN A 47 8.71 1.33 -21.16
C GLN A 47 7.49 1.84 -21.94
N ALA A 48 6.87 0.97 -22.75
CA ALA A 48 5.69 1.33 -23.54
C ALA A 48 4.53 1.78 -22.63
N ALA A 49 4.30 1.09 -21.51
CA ALA A 49 3.27 1.47 -20.55
C ALA A 49 3.52 2.85 -19.93
N LEU A 50 4.77 3.19 -19.62
CA LEU A 50 5.12 4.48 -19.04
C LEU A 50 5.07 5.65 -20.02
N THR A 51 5.45 5.42 -21.25
CA THR A 51 5.63 6.50 -22.26
C THR A 51 4.42 6.70 -23.18
N SER A 52 3.54 5.69 -23.32
CA SER A 52 2.35 5.84 -24.16
C SER A 52 1.33 6.81 -23.56
N LEU A 53 0.63 7.53 -24.41
CA LEU A 53 -0.45 8.42 -24.00
C LEU A 53 -1.73 7.64 -23.70
N PRO A 54 -2.62 8.15 -22.82
CA PRO A 54 -3.92 7.55 -22.59
C PRO A 54 -4.77 7.58 -23.87
N PHE A 55 -5.46 6.47 -24.18
CA PHE A 55 -6.19 6.34 -25.45
C PHE A 55 -7.68 6.78 -25.33
N LEU A 56 -8.35 6.41 -24.24
CA LEU A 56 -9.79 6.68 -24.05
C LEU A 56 -10.09 7.54 -22.82
N ALA A 57 -9.08 8.07 -22.16
CA ALA A 57 -9.21 8.88 -20.97
C ALA A 57 -8.30 10.10 -21.04
N SER A 58 -8.59 11.12 -20.23
CA SER A 58 -7.73 12.30 -20.11
C SER A 58 -6.43 11.99 -19.34
N LYS A 59 -6.44 10.95 -18.53
CA LYS A 59 -5.32 10.52 -17.69
C LYS A 59 -5.29 8.99 -17.56
N LYS A 60 -4.11 8.42 -17.38
CA LYS A 60 -3.94 7.00 -17.07
C LYS A 60 -3.13 6.79 -15.80
N MET A 61 -3.28 5.62 -15.20
CA MET A 61 -2.44 5.16 -14.08
C MET A 61 -1.76 3.86 -14.48
N VAL A 62 -0.46 3.78 -14.21
CA VAL A 62 0.35 2.59 -14.39
C VAL A 62 0.85 2.12 -13.02
N VAL A 63 0.51 0.89 -12.67
CA VAL A 63 1.01 0.24 -11.44
C VAL A 63 2.07 -0.78 -11.84
N LEU A 64 3.30 -0.55 -11.45
CA LEU A 64 4.43 -1.46 -11.65
C LEU A 64 4.69 -2.24 -10.36
N ARG A 65 4.55 -3.55 -10.42
CA ARG A 65 4.88 -4.45 -9.30
C ARG A 65 6.30 -4.96 -9.46
N SER A 66 7.09 -4.88 -8.38
CA SER A 66 8.48 -5.37 -8.30
C SER A 66 9.40 -4.87 -9.43
N PRO A 67 9.37 -3.58 -9.81
CA PRO A 67 10.21 -3.09 -10.90
C PRO A 67 11.71 -3.26 -10.64
N SER A 68 12.15 -3.37 -9.39
CA SER A 68 13.55 -3.65 -9.03
C SER A 68 14.08 -5.01 -9.51
N THR A 69 13.21 -5.93 -9.88
CA THR A 69 13.60 -7.23 -10.44
C THR A 69 14.05 -7.14 -11.90
N ASN A 70 13.61 -6.11 -12.61
CA ASN A 70 14.01 -5.86 -13.99
C ASN A 70 15.26 -4.95 -14.02
N LYS A 71 16.43 -5.53 -14.31
CA LYS A 71 17.70 -4.82 -14.30
C LYS A 71 17.72 -3.60 -15.25
N GLN A 72 17.19 -3.77 -16.44
CA GLN A 72 17.17 -2.71 -17.44
C GLN A 72 16.29 -1.55 -17.01
N PHE A 73 15.16 -1.82 -16.35
CA PHE A 73 14.36 -0.78 -15.73
C PHE A 73 15.14 -0.04 -14.64
N VAL A 74 15.81 -0.75 -13.73
CA VAL A 74 16.61 -0.12 -12.66
C VAL A 74 17.70 0.79 -13.22
N GLU A 75 18.40 0.34 -14.27
CA GLU A 75 19.46 1.11 -14.92
C GLU A 75 18.94 2.38 -15.61
N GLN A 76 17.70 2.37 -16.10
CA GLN A 76 17.09 3.48 -16.85
C GLN A 76 15.98 4.20 -16.06
N ALA A 77 15.77 3.84 -14.79
CA ALA A 77 14.63 4.32 -14.00
C ALA A 77 14.56 5.85 -13.90
N GLU A 78 15.69 6.51 -13.69
CA GLU A 78 15.77 7.97 -13.60
C GLU A 78 15.26 8.62 -14.88
N GLN A 79 15.76 8.19 -16.04
CA GLN A 79 15.35 8.73 -17.33
C GLN A 79 13.88 8.41 -17.63
N LEU A 80 13.47 7.14 -17.44
CA LEU A 80 12.12 6.70 -17.74
C LEU A 80 11.07 7.42 -16.89
N LEU A 81 11.31 7.55 -15.58
CA LEU A 81 10.37 8.21 -14.69
C LEU A 81 10.32 9.72 -14.87
N HIS A 82 11.43 10.31 -15.35
CA HIS A 82 11.46 11.73 -15.73
C HIS A 82 10.68 12.01 -17.02
N ASP A 83 10.72 11.07 -17.96
CA ASP A 83 10.06 11.19 -19.28
C ASP A 83 8.57 10.79 -19.25
N VAL A 84 8.04 10.37 -18.10
CA VAL A 84 6.61 10.03 -17.95
C VAL A 84 5.75 11.26 -18.26
N PRO A 85 4.76 11.15 -19.16
CA PRO A 85 3.86 12.26 -19.46
C PRO A 85 3.07 12.73 -18.23
N GLU A 86 2.76 14.02 -18.14
CA GLU A 86 1.93 14.59 -17.06
C GLU A 86 0.53 13.95 -16.97
N THR A 87 0.06 13.37 -18.08
CA THR A 87 -1.20 12.62 -18.16
C THR A 87 -1.11 11.21 -17.59
N THR A 88 0.03 10.79 -17.06
CA THR A 88 0.26 9.46 -16.51
C THR A 88 0.66 9.55 -15.03
N ASP A 89 -0.09 8.89 -14.18
CA ASP A 89 0.31 8.62 -12.81
C ASP A 89 0.97 7.24 -12.72
N VAL A 90 2.06 7.14 -11.98
CA VAL A 90 2.82 5.90 -11.82
C VAL A 90 2.89 5.53 -10.34
N ILE A 91 2.55 4.27 -10.05
CA ILE A 91 2.75 3.68 -8.71
C ILE A 91 3.77 2.55 -8.84
N LEU A 92 4.89 2.69 -8.15
CA LEU A 92 5.91 1.66 -8.02
C LEU A 92 5.65 0.89 -6.72
N VAL A 93 5.48 -0.42 -6.80
CA VAL A 93 5.23 -1.31 -5.66
C VAL A 93 6.44 -2.20 -5.45
N GLU A 94 7.16 -1.97 -4.34
CA GLU A 94 8.38 -2.68 -3.98
C GLU A 94 8.24 -3.32 -2.60
N SER A 95 8.58 -4.60 -2.49
CA SER A 95 8.49 -5.32 -1.21
C SER A 95 9.60 -4.93 -0.23
N LYS A 96 10.82 -4.79 -0.73
CA LYS A 96 11.99 -4.39 0.06
C LYS A 96 13.12 -3.95 -0.84
N LEU A 97 13.48 -2.69 -0.76
CA LEU A 97 14.64 -2.15 -1.48
C LEU A 97 15.87 -2.06 -0.58
N ASP A 98 17.03 -2.36 -1.13
CA ASP A 98 18.31 -2.12 -0.44
C ASP A 98 18.59 -0.61 -0.41
N LYS A 99 18.58 -0.04 0.80
CA LYS A 99 18.78 1.40 1.06
C LYS A 99 20.14 1.94 0.59
N ARG A 100 21.10 1.06 0.32
CA ARG A 100 22.44 1.43 -0.16
C ARG A 100 22.46 1.68 -1.66
N GLN A 101 21.54 1.09 -2.41
CA GLN A 101 21.49 1.18 -3.87
C GLN A 101 21.11 2.59 -4.35
N ALA A 102 21.66 2.97 -5.50
CA ALA A 102 21.36 4.24 -6.16
C ALA A 102 19.88 4.36 -6.50
N TYR A 103 19.24 3.27 -6.96
CA TYR A 103 17.83 3.19 -7.26
C TYR A 103 16.95 3.57 -6.05
N TYR A 104 17.19 3.02 -4.87
CA TYR A 104 16.47 3.41 -3.65
C TYR A 104 16.62 4.90 -3.34
N LYS A 105 17.86 5.42 -3.41
CA LYS A 105 18.16 6.82 -3.11
C LYS A 105 17.47 7.77 -4.10
N PHE A 106 17.45 7.39 -5.37
CA PHE A 106 16.75 8.11 -6.42
C PHE A 106 15.24 8.15 -6.14
N LEU A 107 14.59 7.00 -5.93
CA LEU A 107 13.15 6.95 -5.66
C LEU A 107 12.79 7.76 -4.43
N LYS A 108 13.57 7.65 -3.35
CA LYS A 108 13.31 8.38 -2.10
C LYS A 108 13.40 9.89 -2.26
N LYS A 109 14.22 10.38 -3.18
CA LYS A 109 14.41 11.80 -3.43
C LYS A 109 13.39 12.37 -4.43
N GLU A 110 13.07 11.61 -5.49
CA GLU A 110 12.36 12.14 -6.65
C GLU A 110 10.88 11.69 -6.74
N THR A 111 10.42 10.80 -5.85
CA THR A 111 9.03 10.33 -5.84
C THR A 111 8.33 10.61 -4.51
N ASP A 112 6.99 10.54 -4.48
CA ASP A 112 6.25 10.44 -3.21
C ASP A 112 6.50 9.05 -2.62
N PHE A 113 7.54 8.97 -1.79
CA PHE A 113 8.08 7.71 -1.26
C PHE A 113 7.44 7.38 0.09
N ARG A 114 6.66 6.30 0.13
CA ARG A 114 5.95 5.82 1.32
C ARG A 114 6.52 4.48 1.79
N GLU A 115 6.94 4.43 3.05
CA GLU A 115 7.52 3.21 3.66
C GLU A 115 6.47 2.48 4.49
N PHE A 116 6.41 1.14 4.31
CA PHE A 116 5.52 0.23 5.03
C PHE A 116 6.35 -0.84 5.75
N PRO A 117 6.98 -0.50 6.88
CA PRO A 117 7.73 -1.47 7.67
C PRO A 117 6.78 -2.47 8.34
N GLU A 118 7.27 -3.65 8.66
CA GLU A 118 6.54 -4.56 9.55
C GLU A 118 6.23 -3.88 10.88
N LEU A 119 5.03 -4.12 11.38
CA LEU A 119 4.57 -3.55 12.63
C LEU A 119 4.83 -4.53 13.78
N ASP A 120 5.51 -4.05 14.81
CA ASP A 120 5.56 -4.72 16.10
C ASP A 120 4.22 -4.58 16.85
N LEU A 121 4.13 -5.16 18.03
CA LEU A 121 2.93 -5.11 18.88
C LEU A 121 2.45 -3.67 19.14
N ASN A 122 3.38 -2.73 19.37
CA ASN A 122 3.02 -1.34 19.61
C ASN A 122 2.54 -0.66 18.31
N GLY A 123 3.19 -0.95 17.20
CA GLY A 123 2.78 -0.48 15.87
C GLY A 123 1.39 -0.98 15.50
N LEU A 124 1.09 -2.26 15.74
CA LEU A 124 -0.23 -2.84 15.53
C LEU A 124 -1.29 -2.22 16.44
N ALA A 125 -0.99 -1.97 17.72
CA ALA A 125 -1.92 -1.30 18.62
C ALA A 125 -2.21 0.14 18.16
N ASN A 126 -1.20 0.89 17.73
CA ASN A 126 -1.38 2.24 17.16
C ASN A 126 -2.23 2.21 15.90
N TRP A 127 -1.97 1.25 15.01
CA TRP A 127 -2.75 1.05 13.79
C TRP A 127 -4.22 0.72 14.11
N LEU A 128 -4.49 -0.20 15.05
CA LEU A 128 -5.85 -0.57 15.48
C LEU A 128 -6.62 0.65 16.01
N VAL A 129 -5.99 1.48 16.83
CA VAL A 129 -6.62 2.73 17.34
C VAL A 129 -6.96 3.68 16.20
N GLY A 130 -6.02 3.87 15.26
CA GLY A 130 -6.23 4.72 14.09
C GLY A 130 -7.35 4.19 13.19
N GLU A 131 -7.38 2.89 12.97
CA GLU A 131 -8.38 2.22 12.14
C GLU A 131 -9.78 2.26 12.78
N ALA A 132 -9.88 2.02 14.09
CA ALA A 132 -11.13 2.17 14.83
C ALA A 132 -11.69 3.59 14.69
N LYS A 133 -10.84 4.61 14.85
CA LYS A 133 -11.23 6.03 14.68
C LYS A 133 -11.69 6.33 13.25
N ARG A 134 -11.00 5.80 12.24
CA ARG A 134 -11.39 5.95 10.83
C ARG A 134 -12.80 5.40 10.57
N GLN A 135 -13.14 4.30 11.24
CA GLN A 135 -14.46 3.67 11.18
C GLN A 135 -15.48 4.26 12.18
N LYS A 136 -15.18 5.43 12.77
CA LYS A 136 -16.04 6.13 13.75
C LYS A 136 -16.26 5.36 15.05
N GLY A 137 -15.34 4.46 15.40
CA GLY A 137 -15.32 3.74 16.66
C GLY A 137 -14.30 4.30 17.65
N GLU A 138 -14.37 3.79 18.87
CA GLU A 138 -13.46 4.12 19.97
C GLU A 138 -12.76 2.85 20.47
N LEU A 139 -11.44 2.89 20.49
CA LEU A 139 -10.58 1.82 21.03
C LEU A 139 -9.42 2.45 21.79
N SER A 140 -9.26 2.10 23.06
CA SER A 140 -8.12 2.59 23.84
C SER A 140 -6.83 1.89 23.40
N GLN A 141 -5.67 2.57 23.60
CA GLN A 141 -4.36 1.97 23.32
C GLN A 141 -4.11 0.68 24.10
N ALA A 142 -4.57 0.63 25.37
CA ALA A 142 -4.43 -0.56 26.21
C ALA A 142 -5.28 -1.74 25.71
N ASP A 143 -6.49 -1.46 25.24
CA ASP A 143 -7.37 -2.51 24.71
C ASP A 143 -6.96 -2.93 23.29
N ALA A 144 -6.42 -2.03 22.47
CA ALA A 144 -5.82 -2.34 21.18
C ALA A 144 -4.62 -3.29 21.32
N ARG A 145 -3.73 -2.99 22.26
CA ARG A 145 -2.60 -3.87 22.59
C ARG A 145 -3.09 -5.24 23.08
N TYR A 146 -4.07 -5.26 23.97
CA TYR A 146 -4.67 -6.50 24.45
C TYR A 146 -5.31 -7.33 23.34
N LEU A 147 -6.00 -6.69 22.40
CA LEU A 147 -6.56 -7.35 21.22
C LEU A 147 -5.45 -8.02 20.39
N ALA A 148 -4.36 -7.31 20.13
CA ALA A 148 -3.23 -7.83 19.37
C ALA A 148 -2.50 -8.98 20.10
N GLU A 149 -2.34 -8.88 21.41
CA GLU A 149 -1.75 -9.96 22.24
C GLU A 149 -2.64 -11.23 22.26
N ARG A 150 -3.96 -11.06 22.22
CA ARG A 150 -4.93 -12.14 22.28
C ARG A 150 -5.14 -12.87 20.96
N VAL A 151 -5.21 -12.14 19.86
CA VAL A 151 -5.52 -12.65 18.52
C VAL A 151 -4.27 -13.02 17.74
N GLY A 152 -3.11 -12.43 18.10
CA GLY A 152 -1.85 -12.57 17.40
C GLY A 152 -1.52 -11.35 16.55
N LEU A 153 -0.30 -11.37 15.95
CA LEU A 153 0.28 -10.21 15.27
C LEU A 153 -0.04 -10.14 13.77
N ASN A 154 -0.99 -10.93 13.29
CA ASN A 154 -1.42 -10.87 11.88
C ASN A 154 -2.36 -9.67 11.67
N GLN A 155 -1.89 -8.67 10.92
CA GLN A 155 -2.62 -7.42 10.72
C GLN A 155 -3.96 -7.61 9.98
N GLN A 156 -4.04 -8.55 9.02
CA GLN A 156 -5.29 -8.87 8.32
C GLN A 156 -6.33 -9.46 9.29
N LEU A 157 -5.89 -10.40 10.12
CA LEU A 157 -6.77 -11.03 11.12
C LEU A 157 -7.24 -9.99 12.15
N LEU A 158 -6.33 -9.15 12.61
CA LEU A 158 -6.67 -8.05 13.52
C LEU A 158 -7.67 -7.06 12.92
N GLY A 159 -7.56 -6.78 11.63
CA GLY A 159 -8.54 -5.95 10.90
C GLY A 159 -9.92 -6.57 10.89
N ASN A 160 -10.02 -7.86 10.59
CA ASN A 160 -11.30 -8.58 10.60
C ASN A 160 -11.93 -8.63 12.00
N GLU A 161 -11.12 -8.86 13.03
CA GLU A 161 -11.58 -8.84 14.41
C GLU A 161 -12.05 -7.44 14.83
N LEU A 162 -11.34 -6.40 14.44
CA LEU A 162 -11.74 -5.02 14.70
C LEU A 162 -13.10 -4.69 14.06
N GLU A 163 -13.29 -5.04 12.80
CA GLU A 163 -14.57 -4.84 12.10
C GLU A 163 -15.72 -5.56 12.83
N LYS A 164 -15.51 -6.82 13.20
CA LYS A 164 -16.49 -7.60 13.97
C LYS A 164 -16.85 -6.91 15.29
N LEU A 165 -15.87 -6.41 16.03
CA LEU A 165 -16.08 -5.70 17.28
C LEU A 165 -16.85 -4.39 17.09
N LEU A 166 -16.52 -3.61 16.04
CA LEU A 166 -17.20 -2.36 15.70
C LEU A 166 -18.63 -2.56 15.24
N LEU A 167 -18.95 -3.69 14.61
CA LEU A 167 -20.34 -4.07 14.28
C LEU A 167 -21.19 -4.34 15.53
N TYR A 168 -20.56 -4.79 16.61
CA TYR A 168 -21.26 -5.03 17.88
C TYR A 168 -21.45 -3.75 18.71
N ASP A 169 -20.38 -2.96 18.87
CA ASP A 169 -20.41 -1.68 19.60
C ASP A 169 -19.33 -0.75 19.08
N ALA A 170 -19.67 0.50 18.85
CA ALA A 170 -18.72 1.53 18.44
C ALA A 170 -17.63 1.78 19.51
N LYS A 171 -17.92 1.52 20.79
CA LYS A 171 -16.96 1.60 21.90
C LYS A 171 -16.46 0.22 22.28
N ILE A 172 -15.27 -0.11 21.79
CA ILE A 172 -14.62 -1.38 22.05
C ILE A 172 -13.93 -1.33 23.43
N THR A 173 -14.27 -2.30 24.26
CA THR A 173 -13.72 -2.46 25.60
C THR A 173 -13.12 -3.86 25.76
N ARG A 174 -12.29 -4.06 26.79
CA ARG A 174 -11.76 -5.39 27.14
C ARG A 174 -12.85 -6.45 27.32
N LYS A 175 -14.01 -6.04 27.84
CA LYS A 175 -15.16 -6.95 28.00
C LYS A 175 -15.69 -7.43 26.65
N THR A 176 -15.86 -6.53 25.69
CA THR A 176 -16.32 -6.88 24.33
C THR A 176 -15.28 -7.70 23.58
N ILE A 177 -13.99 -7.40 23.75
CA ILE A 177 -12.91 -8.20 23.18
C ILE A 177 -13.00 -9.64 23.70
N ASN A 178 -13.08 -9.84 25.01
CA ASN A 178 -13.17 -11.18 25.60
C ASN A 178 -14.43 -11.95 25.19
N LEU A 179 -15.52 -11.25 24.93
CA LEU A 179 -16.79 -11.87 24.54
C LEU A 179 -16.77 -12.38 23.09
N LEU A 180 -16.09 -11.66 22.18
CA LEU A 180 -16.23 -11.86 20.74
C LEU A 180 -14.97 -12.38 20.05
N THR A 181 -13.81 -12.42 20.73
CA THR A 181 -12.58 -12.92 20.13
C THR A 181 -12.06 -14.15 20.85
N ASP A 182 -11.53 -15.09 20.09
CA ASP A 182 -10.82 -16.25 20.63
C ASP A 182 -9.36 -15.88 20.95
N ALA A 183 -8.80 -16.56 21.96
CA ALA A 183 -7.38 -16.47 22.23
C ALA A 183 -6.63 -17.50 21.39
N THR A 184 -5.58 -17.06 20.68
CA THR A 184 -4.66 -17.95 19.94
C THR A 184 -3.59 -18.52 20.88
#